data_533c5896e3163edf7ad74dc9e53a2e17
#
_entry.id   533c5896e3163edf7ad74dc9e53a2e17
#
_cell.length_a   1.000
_cell.length_b   1.000
_cell.length_c   1.000
_cell.angle_alpha   90.00
_cell.angle_beta   90.00
_cell.angle_gamma   90.00
#
_symmetry.space_group_name_H-M   'P 1'
#
loop_
_entity.id
_entity.type
_entity.pdbx_description
1 polymer ?
#
loop_
_entity_poly.entity_id
_entity_poly.type
_entity_poly.pdbx_seq_one_letter_code
_entity_poly.pdbx_strand_id
1 'polypeptide(L)'
;MRLLSISILSIALVVGFFLVPSRASSPRPQDKKSSFENIKVMNDMSDSEVMAAMRQWQDELGTNCSFCHAGADFPSEDNPKKQTARVMFKMLKQINKDFLDGKASCATCHNGATKPAPAQ
;
A
#
# COMPACT_ATOMS: atom_id res chain seq x y z
N MET A 1 -40.57 9.52 -68.47
CA MET A 1 -39.26 9.46 -67.79
C MET A 1 -39.34 10.37 -66.58
N ARG A 2 -39.41 9.79 -65.38
CA ARG A 2 -39.54 10.55 -64.13
C ARG A 2 -38.17 10.36 -63.36
N LEU A 3 -37.50 11.49 -63.19
CA LEU A 3 -36.26 11.55 -62.42
C LEU A 3 -36.61 11.60 -60.92
N LEU A 4 -36.21 10.61 -60.19
CA LEU A 4 -36.33 10.54 -58.73
C LEU A 4 -35.15 11.30 -58.10
N SER A 5 -35.44 12.42 -57.47
CA SER A 5 -34.49 13.16 -56.63
C SER A 5 -34.27 12.42 -55.32
N ILE A 6 -33.11 11.94 -55.09
CA ILE A 6 -32.69 11.34 -53.82
C ILE A 6 -32.11 12.47 -52.92
N SER A 7 -32.91 12.87 -51.94
CA SER A 7 -32.44 13.79 -50.89
C SER A 7 -31.50 13.04 -49.94
N ILE A 8 -30.24 13.42 -49.96
CA ILE A 8 -29.25 12.92 -49.01
C ILE A 8 -29.39 13.72 -47.71
N LEU A 9 -30.01 13.09 -46.71
CA LEU A 9 -30.12 13.63 -45.35
C LEU A 9 -28.78 13.44 -44.63
N SER A 10 -27.98 14.49 -44.53
CA SER A 10 -26.73 14.50 -43.79
C SER A 10 -27.00 14.43 -42.27
N ILE A 11 -26.80 13.27 -41.65
CA ILE A 11 -26.82 13.11 -40.20
C ILE A 11 -25.47 13.58 -39.68
N ALA A 12 -25.40 14.79 -39.13
CA ALA A 12 -24.27 15.29 -38.39
C ALA A 12 -24.19 14.57 -37.03
N LEU A 13 -23.29 13.60 -36.92
CA LEU A 13 -23.00 12.87 -35.69
C LEU A 13 -22.13 13.77 -34.81
N VAL A 14 -22.75 14.50 -33.88
CA VAL A 14 -22.06 15.30 -32.87
C VAL A 14 -21.46 14.34 -31.84
N VAL A 15 -20.19 13.96 -32.04
CA VAL A 15 -19.41 13.25 -31.04
C VAL A 15 -19.06 14.23 -29.92
N GLY A 16 -19.89 14.25 -28.88
CA GLY A 16 -19.60 14.98 -27.65
C GLY A 16 -18.37 14.38 -26.97
N PHE A 17 -17.23 15.02 -27.15
CA PHE A 17 -16.00 14.71 -26.45
C PHE A 17 -16.16 15.15 -24.99
N PHE A 18 -16.61 14.23 -24.12
CA PHE A 18 -16.60 14.45 -22.67
C PHE A 18 -15.14 14.55 -22.22
N LEU A 19 -14.66 15.78 -22.06
CA LEU A 19 -13.44 16.08 -21.32
C LEU A 19 -13.65 15.68 -19.85
N VAL A 20 -13.35 14.42 -19.52
CA VAL A 20 -13.21 14.00 -18.13
C VAL A 20 -11.99 14.73 -17.59
N PRO A 21 -12.15 15.64 -16.60
CA PRO A 21 -10.98 16.25 -15.99
C PRO A 21 -10.16 15.14 -15.33
N SER A 22 -9.00 14.84 -15.89
CA SER A 22 -8.00 14.01 -15.22
C SER A 22 -7.71 14.67 -13.88
N ARG A 23 -8.21 14.07 -12.79
CA ARG A 23 -7.77 14.44 -11.45
C ARG A 23 -6.26 14.26 -11.43
N ALA A 24 -5.52 15.33 -11.59
CA ALA A 24 -4.11 15.36 -11.31
C ALA A 24 -3.96 14.89 -9.86
N SER A 25 -3.44 13.69 -9.67
CA SER A 25 -3.03 13.20 -8.36
C SER A 25 -2.02 14.22 -7.84
N SER A 26 -2.38 14.95 -6.79
CA SER A 26 -1.45 15.86 -6.13
C SER A 26 -0.16 15.11 -5.86
N PRO A 27 1.00 15.69 -6.17
CA PRO A 27 2.29 15.08 -5.83
C PRO A 27 2.26 14.74 -4.35
N ARG A 28 2.39 13.45 -4.02
CA ARG A 28 2.53 13.02 -2.64
C ARG A 28 3.82 13.66 -2.12
N PRO A 29 3.83 14.32 -0.97
CA PRO A 29 5.06 14.83 -0.39
C PRO A 29 6.00 13.65 -0.08
N GLN A 30 6.89 13.32 -1.01
CA GLN A 30 7.76 12.15 -0.92
C GLN A 30 9.12 12.45 -0.28
N ASP A 31 9.37 13.68 0.13
CA ASP A 31 10.74 14.12 0.38
C ASP A 31 11.10 14.28 1.86
N LYS A 32 10.25 13.86 2.80
CA LYS A 32 10.61 13.93 4.21
C LYS A 32 10.77 12.53 4.79
N LYS A 33 12.05 12.09 4.88
CA LYS A 33 12.45 10.94 5.69
C LYS A 33 11.84 11.03 7.08
N SER A 34 11.44 9.90 7.67
CA SER A 34 10.86 9.85 9.00
C SER A 34 11.74 10.55 10.05
N SER A 35 11.10 11.33 10.90
CA SER A 35 11.72 11.95 12.08
C SER A 35 11.70 11.02 13.31
N PHE A 36 11.02 9.87 13.22
CA PHE A 36 10.99 8.92 14.33
C PHE A 36 12.36 8.31 14.59
N GLU A 37 12.68 8.18 15.87
CA GLU A 37 13.92 7.58 16.32
C GLU A 37 13.96 6.06 16.06
N ASN A 38 15.16 5.54 15.79
CA ASN A 38 15.44 4.11 15.68
C ASN A 38 14.70 3.38 14.56
N ILE A 39 14.41 4.07 13.43
CA ILE A 39 13.88 3.46 12.22
C ILE A 39 15.01 2.74 11.48
N LYS A 40 14.96 1.39 11.39
CA LYS A 40 16.01 0.56 10.78
C LYS A 40 15.61 -0.11 9.45
N VAL A 41 14.32 -0.20 9.15
CA VAL A 41 13.84 -0.96 7.97
C VAL A 41 12.87 -0.18 7.08
N MET A 42 12.47 1.03 7.48
CA MET A 42 11.55 1.94 6.79
C MET A 42 12.21 3.32 6.61
N ASN A 43 13.51 3.34 6.31
CA ASN A 43 14.31 4.57 6.25
C ASN A 43 13.93 5.51 5.10
N ASP A 44 13.20 5.00 4.13
CA ASP A 44 12.70 5.66 2.94
C ASP A 44 11.25 6.17 3.09
N MET A 45 10.64 5.95 4.25
CA MET A 45 9.26 6.32 4.55
C MET A 45 9.18 7.63 5.35
N SER A 46 8.12 8.41 5.13
CA SER A 46 7.72 9.53 5.98
C SER A 46 7.06 9.05 7.28
N ASP A 47 6.91 9.94 8.28
CA ASP A 47 6.24 9.61 9.55
C ASP A 47 4.82 9.06 9.34
N SER A 48 4.07 9.62 8.40
CA SER A 48 2.72 9.16 8.08
C SER A 48 2.70 7.76 7.47
N GLU A 49 3.66 7.45 6.62
CA GLU A 49 3.79 6.11 6.01
C GLU A 49 4.24 5.06 7.02
N VAL A 50 5.17 5.40 7.90
CA VAL A 50 5.57 4.53 9.02
C VAL A 50 4.37 4.23 9.92
N MET A 51 3.59 5.25 10.30
CA MET A 51 2.40 5.06 11.13
C MET A 51 1.32 4.25 10.42
N ALA A 52 1.13 4.44 9.11
CA ALA A 52 0.19 3.64 8.32
C ALA A 52 0.62 2.17 8.29
N ALA A 53 1.90 1.89 8.04
CA ALA A 53 2.45 0.53 8.08
C ALA A 53 2.27 -0.13 9.44
N MET A 54 2.54 0.59 10.56
CA MET A 54 2.36 0.06 11.91
C MET A 54 0.90 -0.31 12.20
N ARG A 55 -0.08 0.50 11.77
CA ARG A 55 -1.51 0.20 11.92
C ARG A 55 -1.91 -1.00 11.07
N GLN A 56 -1.48 -1.03 9.81
CA GLN A 56 -1.73 -2.17 8.94
C GLN A 56 -1.21 -3.48 9.54
N TRP A 57 0.00 -3.48 10.11
CA TRP A 57 0.58 -4.67 10.75
C TRP A 57 -0.22 -5.12 11.98
N GLN A 58 -0.76 -4.18 12.77
CA GLN A 58 -1.65 -4.53 13.88
C GLN A 58 -2.88 -5.30 13.39
N ASP A 59 -3.53 -4.80 12.34
CA ASP A 59 -4.72 -5.42 11.77
C ASP A 59 -4.40 -6.77 11.14
N GLU A 60 -3.32 -6.86 10.35
CA GLU A 60 -2.92 -8.08 9.64
C GLU A 60 -2.40 -9.20 10.58
N LEU A 61 -1.91 -8.84 11.76
CA LEU A 61 -1.38 -9.78 12.77
C LEU A 61 -2.35 -10.00 13.95
N GLY A 62 -3.49 -9.34 13.95
CA GLY A 62 -4.48 -9.42 15.04
C GLY A 62 -3.88 -9.02 16.39
N THR A 63 -3.07 -7.93 16.44
CA THR A 63 -2.33 -7.55 17.63
C THR A 63 -2.42 -6.04 17.91
N ASN A 64 -1.61 -5.52 18.83
CA ASN A 64 -1.56 -4.10 19.18
C ASN A 64 -0.10 -3.60 19.31
N CYS A 65 0.08 -2.29 19.53
CA CYS A 65 1.38 -1.64 19.59
C CYS A 65 2.32 -2.28 20.62
N SER A 66 1.80 -2.63 21.81
CA SER A 66 2.60 -3.18 22.92
C SER A 66 3.07 -4.61 22.69
N PHE A 67 2.57 -5.30 21.65
CA PHE A 67 3.09 -6.61 21.28
C PHE A 67 4.53 -6.52 20.77
N CYS A 68 4.88 -5.45 20.05
CA CYS A 68 6.22 -5.24 19.49
C CYS A 68 7.00 -4.14 20.20
N HIS A 69 6.35 -3.21 20.89
CA HIS A 69 7.00 -2.10 21.57
C HIS A 69 6.94 -2.24 23.09
N ALA A 70 7.97 -1.73 23.78
CA ALA A 70 8.05 -1.73 25.24
C ALA A 70 7.23 -0.55 25.81
N GLY A 71 5.92 -0.74 25.94
CA GLY A 71 5.02 0.29 26.45
C GLY A 71 5.02 1.54 25.56
N ALA A 72 5.20 2.73 26.18
CA ALA A 72 5.25 4.01 25.49
C ALA A 72 6.64 4.35 24.90
N ASP A 73 7.67 3.57 25.23
CA ASP A 73 9.03 3.73 24.68
C ASP A 73 9.14 3.04 23.31
N PHE A 74 8.58 3.70 22.29
CA PHE A 74 8.59 3.18 20.93
C PHE A 74 10.00 3.01 20.34
N PRO A 75 11.02 3.84 20.61
CA PRO A 75 12.40 3.62 20.16
C PRO A 75 13.10 2.44 20.81
N SER A 76 12.73 2.02 22.02
CA SER A 76 13.40 0.94 22.77
C SER A 76 13.53 -0.36 21.99
N GLU A 77 14.62 -1.07 22.23
CA GLU A 77 14.90 -2.43 21.71
C GLU A 77 14.58 -3.54 22.71
N ASP A 78 14.02 -3.21 23.89
CA ASP A 78 13.81 -4.16 24.99
C ASP A 78 12.81 -5.27 24.63
N ASN A 79 11.92 -5.02 23.67
CA ASN A 79 10.97 -6.04 23.22
C ASN A 79 11.55 -6.81 22.00
N PRO A 80 11.90 -8.10 22.15
CA PRO A 80 12.48 -8.89 21.06
C PRO A 80 11.54 -9.07 19.84
N LYS A 81 10.22 -8.89 20.01
CA LYS A 81 9.26 -8.95 18.93
C LYS A 81 9.48 -7.86 17.88
N LYS A 82 10.00 -6.70 18.29
CA LYS A 82 10.38 -5.61 17.38
C LYS A 82 11.46 -6.06 16.39
N GLN A 83 12.47 -6.78 16.85
CA GLN A 83 13.51 -7.34 15.98
C GLN A 83 12.92 -8.43 15.04
N THR A 84 12.05 -9.30 15.56
CA THR A 84 11.35 -10.29 14.74
C THR A 84 10.55 -9.64 13.62
N ALA A 85 9.78 -8.59 13.93
CA ALA A 85 9.00 -7.84 12.93
C ALA A 85 9.89 -7.24 11.85
N ARG A 86 11.06 -6.70 12.19
CA ARG A 86 12.05 -6.20 11.21
C ARG A 86 12.56 -7.27 10.26
N VAL A 87 12.83 -8.47 10.77
CA VAL A 87 13.26 -9.62 9.95
C VAL A 87 12.15 -10.02 8.99
N MET A 88 10.91 -10.15 9.49
CA MET A 88 9.75 -10.49 8.67
C MET A 88 9.48 -9.44 7.59
N PHE A 89 9.60 -8.15 7.91
CA PHE A 89 9.43 -7.09 6.92
C PHE A 89 10.50 -7.10 5.82
N LYS A 90 11.76 -7.36 6.17
CA LYS A 90 12.83 -7.54 5.17
C LYS A 90 12.53 -8.73 4.25
N MET A 91 12.11 -9.86 4.82
CA MET A 91 11.72 -11.04 4.06
C MET A 91 10.54 -10.73 3.14
N LEU A 92 9.50 -10.06 3.63
CA LEU A 92 8.34 -9.65 2.84
C LEU A 92 8.73 -8.74 1.67
N LYS A 93 9.60 -7.75 1.91
CA LYS A 93 10.13 -6.88 0.83
C LYS A 93 10.86 -7.70 -0.23
N GLN A 94 11.66 -8.68 0.17
CA GLN A 94 12.41 -9.53 -0.77
C GLN A 94 11.47 -10.43 -1.59
N ILE A 95 10.51 -11.09 -0.95
CA ILE A 95 9.52 -11.93 -1.64
C ILE A 95 8.69 -11.11 -2.63
N ASN A 96 8.23 -9.93 -2.22
CA ASN A 96 7.49 -9.03 -3.10
C ASN A 96 8.31 -8.56 -4.29
N LYS A 97 9.60 -8.30 -4.08
CA LYS A 97 10.50 -7.86 -5.16
C LYS A 97 10.75 -8.97 -6.19
N ASP A 98 10.99 -10.20 -5.73
CA ASP A 98 11.52 -11.27 -6.58
C ASP A 98 10.42 -12.17 -7.15
N PHE A 99 9.25 -12.26 -6.50
CA PHE A 99 8.26 -13.28 -6.81
C PHE A 99 6.82 -12.81 -6.90
N LEU A 100 6.41 -11.79 -6.14
CA LEU A 100 4.99 -11.44 -5.97
C LEU A 100 4.59 -10.03 -6.38
N ASP A 101 5.49 -9.24 -6.98
CA ASP A 101 5.22 -7.88 -7.51
C ASP A 101 4.47 -6.98 -6.51
N GLY A 102 4.86 -7.01 -5.24
CA GLY A 102 4.22 -6.21 -4.20
C GLY A 102 2.85 -6.71 -3.72
N LYS A 103 2.42 -7.91 -4.10
CA LYS A 103 1.07 -8.43 -3.79
C LYS A 103 0.95 -9.13 -2.43
N ALA A 104 2.07 -9.49 -1.80
CA ALA A 104 2.04 -10.08 -0.46
C ALA A 104 2.04 -9.00 0.63
N SER A 105 1.32 -9.28 1.70
CA SER A 105 1.34 -8.53 2.96
C SER A 105 1.60 -9.47 4.14
N CYS A 106 1.62 -8.96 5.37
CA CYS A 106 1.75 -9.82 6.55
C CYS A 106 0.59 -10.83 6.64
N ALA A 107 -0.62 -10.41 6.27
CA ALA A 107 -1.80 -11.26 6.27
C ALA A 107 -1.67 -12.48 5.32
N THR A 108 -0.88 -12.37 4.24
CA THR A 108 -0.66 -13.47 3.28
C THR A 108 -0.16 -14.74 3.96
N CYS A 109 0.69 -14.60 4.98
CA CYS A 109 1.22 -15.74 5.74
C CYS A 109 0.60 -15.86 7.13
N HIS A 110 0.24 -14.73 7.75
CA HIS A 110 -0.20 -14.70 9.14
C HIS A 110 -1.72 -14.82 9.32
N ASN A 111 -2.51 -14.43 8.31
CA ASN A 111 -3.96 -14.56 8.30
C ASN A 111 -4.64 -14.07 9.60
N GLY A 112 -4.27 -12.87 10.08
CA GLY A 112 -4.83 -12.27 11.30
C GLY A 112 -4.25 -12.81 12.62
N ALA A 113 -3.12 -13.51 12.60
CA ALA A 113 -2.48 -14.06 13.80
C ALA A 113 -0.99 -13.75 13.87
N THR A 114 -0.44 -13.58 15.08
CA THR A 114 1.00 -13.31 15.28
C THR A 114 1.92 -14.47 14.91
N LYS A 115 1.36 -15.67 14.73
CA LYS A 115 2.06 -16.85 14.21
C LYS A 115 1.37 -17.34 12.95
N PRO A 116 2.11 -17.63 11.86
CA PRO A 116 1.54 -18.28 10.70
C PRO A 116 0.88 -19.62 11.08
N ALA A 117 -0.16 -20.00 10.36
CA ALA A 117 -0.69 -21.37 10.46
C ALA A 117 0.41 -22.38 10.09
N PRO A 118 0.47 -23.56 10.75
CA PRO A 118 1.38 -24.62 10.33
C PRO A 118 1.05 -25.05 8.91
N ALA A 119 2.08 -25.41 8.12
CA ALA A 119 1.87 -26.02 6.82
C ALA A 119 1.09 -27.33 6.99
N GLN A 120 0.04 -27.51 6.20
CA GLN A 120 -0.77 -28.75 6.14
C GLN A 120 -0.09 -29.77 5.25
#